data_e76fad800a174bf01ffd43eab67a9fb8
#
_entry.id   e76fad800a174bf01ffd43eab67a9fb8
#
_cell.length_a   1.000
_cell.length_b   1.000
_cell.length_c   1.000
_cell.angle_alpha   90.00
_cell.angle_beta   90.00
_cell.angle_gamma   90.00
#
_symmetry.space_group_name_H-M   'P 1'
#
loop_
_entity.id
_entity.type
_entity.pdbx_description
1 polymer ?
#
loop_
_entity_poly.entity_id
_entity_poly.type
_entity_poly.pdbx_seq_one_letter_code
_entity_poly.pdbx_strand_id
1 'polypeptide(L)'
;LWYRVAIAILQSSRLESSRLESSDSSIMGATPSFQSILDDLYDRYKSFNDGQVASYIPELAKVNPDLFSICVATADGRVFTTGDADQLFTIQSIAKVFVYGMALDDHGRDKVLAKVGVEPTGDPFNSIIRLDEHSKRPDNPMINAGAIATTSLIKGNGPTERLNRMLDMFRHYVGHDVYIDMSVFVSERSTGHRNRAMASLMRHFGMIDDRMDESLDLYFQQCSMMVTCQDLAVMAATLANCGVNPLTGDRAVPGCYIRDILSVMYTCGMYNFAGEWAYKVGIPAKSGVSGGIIAVVPHQLGIAVFSPPLDSHGNSVRGIKVCEDLAQQLELHMFDPPMGCSHILERIGHEQ
;
A
#
# COMPACT_ATOMS: atom_id res chain seq x y z
N LEU A 1 46.16 -14.27 -5.30
CA LEU A 1 46.96 -13.63 -4.22
C LEU A 1 46.10 -12.64 -3.39
N TRP A 2 45.21 -11.89 -4.03
CA TRP A 2 44.33 -10.89 -3.34
C TRP A 2 43.28 -11.51 -2.41
N TYR A 3 42.80 -12.72 -2.72
CA TYR A 3 41.79 -13.41 -1.88
C TYR A 3 42.35 -13.92 -0.55
N ARG A 4 43.65 -14.23 -0.49
CA ARG A 4 44.33 -14.66 0.75
C ARG A 4 44.71 -13.49 1.68
N VAL A 5 44.90 -12.31 1.14
CA VAL A 5 45.18 -11.09 1.92
C VAL A 5 43.93 -10.57 2.61
N ALA A 6 42.75 -10.64 1.96
CA ALA A 6 41.48 -10.25 2.55
C ALA A 6 41.07 -11.11 3.76
N ILE A 7 41.34 -12.44 3.71
CA ILE A 7 41.03 -13.34 4.84
C ILE A 7 41.98 -13.10 6.03
N ALA A 8 43.23 -12.74 5.80
CA ALA A 8 44.17 -12.43 6.88
C ALA A 8 43.84 -11.13 7.61
N ILE A 9 43.27 -10.11 6.91
CA ILE A 9 42.84 -8.85 7.51
C ILE A 9 41.57 -9.06 8.34
N LEU A 10 40.61 -9.90 7.89
CA LEU A 10 39.42 -10.23 8.64
C LEU A 10 39.66 -11.12 9.88
N GLN A 11 40.74 -11.91 9.89
CA GLN A 11 41.10 -12.70 11.05
C GLN A 11 41.88 -11.89 12.10
N SER A 12 42.65 -10.86 11.72
CA SER A 12 43.33 -9.98 12.67
C SER A 12 42.37 -9.03 13.38
N SER A 13 41.33 -8.52 12.70
CA SER A 13 40.30 -7.67 13.31
C SER A 13 39.42 -8.43 14.32
N ARG A 14 39.24 -9.75 14.14
CA ARG A 14 38.47 -10.57 15.11
C ARG A 14 39.27 -10.88 16.40
N LEU A 15 40.59 -10.82 16.37
CA LEU A 15 41.43 -11.04 17.55
C LEU A 15 41.66 -9.78 18.39
N GLU A 16 41.49 -8.61 17.83
CA GLU A 16 41.51 -7.36 18.58
C GLU A 16 40.20 -7.01 19.26
N SER A 17 39.04 -7.37 18.69
CA SER A 17 37.72 -7.18 19.32
C SER A 17 37.49 -8.07 20.55
N SER A 18 38.17 -9.23 20.67
CA SER A 18 38.03 -10.15 21.83
C SER A 18 38.84 -9.74 23.06
N ARG A 19 39.64 -8.67 23.00
CA ARG A 19 40.42 -8.14 24.15
C ARG A 19 39.85 -6.89 24.82
N LEU A 20 38.76 -6.35 24.31
CA LEU A 20 38.08 -5.16 24.88
C LEU A 20 36.75 -5.49 25.60
N GLU A 21 36.36 -6.75 25.69
CA GLU A 21 35.11 -7.20 26.33
C GLU A 21 35.27 -7.66 27.78
N SER A 22 36.03 -6.93 28.60
CA SER A 22 36.04 -7.19 30.04
C SER A 22 36.10 -5.89 30.84
N SER A 23 35.04 -5.08 30.79
CA SER A 23 34.61 -4.17 31.84
C SER A 23 33.52 -3.24 31.31
N ASP A 24 32.28 -3.63 31.33
CA ASP A 24 31.07 -2.85 31.64
C ASP A 24 29.81 -3.67 31.30
N SER A 25 29.47 -4.63 32.14
CA SER A 25 28.25 -5.40 32.03
C SER A 25 27.17 -4.82 32.96
N SER A 26 26.75 -3.58 32.77
CA SER A 26 25.66 -3.04 33.58
C SER A 26 24.92 -1.84 33.00
N ILE A 27 24.70 -1.75 31.68
CA ILE A 27 23.63 -0.91 31.07
C ILE A 27 23.45 -1.40 29.61
N MET A 28 23.10 -2.64 29.38
CA MET A 28 22.38 -3.02 28.15
C MET A 28 20.88 -2.89 28.47
N GLY A 29 20.29 -1.75 28.15
CA GLY A 29 18.84 -1.63 28.06
C GLY A 29 18.35 -2.70 27.09
N ALA A 30 17.34 -3.48 27.51
CA ALA A 30 16.73 -4.49 26.65
C ALA A 30 16.34 -3.82 25.32
N THR A 31 16.70 -4.42 24.18
CA THR A 31 16.25 -3.96 22.88
C THR A 31 14.71 -3.91 22.93
N PRO A 32 14.07 -2.77 22.59
CA PRO A 32 12.63 -2.67 22.68
C PRO A 32 11.97 -3.72 21.79
N SER A 33 10.90 -4.33 22.28
CA SER A 33 10.13 -5.29 21.49
C SER A 33 9.50 -4.61 20.26
N PHE A 34 9.24 -5.37 19.21
CA PHE A 34 8.62 -4.80 18.01
C PHE A 34 7.25 -4.20 18.33
N GLN A 35 6.46 -4.86 19.19
CA GLN A 35 5.19 -4.32 19.67
C GLN A 35 5.39 -2.99 20.42
N SER A 36 6.41 -2.88 21.27
CA SER A 36 6.66 -1.63 22.01
C SER A 36 7.04 -0.47 21.10
N ILE A 37 7.71 -0.73 19.95
CA ILE A 37 7.98 0.31 18.94
C ILE A 37 6.66 0.86 18.38
N LEU A 38 5.69 -0.01 18.06
CA LEU A 38 4.39 0.43 17.54
C LEU A 38 3.60 1.20 18.60
N ASP A 39 3.60 0.75 19.84
CA ASP A 39 2.92 1.41 20.96
C ASP A 39 3.51 2.80 21.24
N ASP A 40 4.83 2.93 21.22
CA ASP A 40 5.53 4.22 21.36
C ASP A 40 5.19 5.20 20.22
N LEU A 41 5.08 4.71 18.98
CA LEU A 41 4.68 5.53 17.84
C LEU A 41 3.22 5.94 17.93
N TYR A 42 2.34 5.04 18.35
CA TYR A 42 0.94 5.35 18.59
C TYR A 42 0.81 6.45 19.66
N ASP A 43 1.45 6.29 20.82
CA ASP A 43 1.42 7.25 21.91
C ASP A 43 2.00 8.62 21.50
N ARG A 44 3.05 8.63 20.67
CA ARG A 44 3.67 9.85 20.15
C ARG A 44 2.73 10.63 19.25
N TYR A 45 1.94 9.96 18.40
CA TYR A 45 1.15 10.61 17.35
C TYR A 45 -0.34 10.68 17.60
N LYS A 46 -0.92 9.96 18.60
CA LYS A 46 -2.37 9.94 18.86
C LYS A 46 -2.97 11.32 19.13
N SER A 47 -2.21 12.24 19.70
CA SER A 47 -2.64 13.62 19.99
C SER A 47 -2.32 14.62 18.87
N PHE A 48 -1.71 14.16 17.76
CA PHE A 48 -1.37 15.01 16.63
C PHE A 48 -2.62 15.25 15.77
N ASN A 49 -3.11 16.48 15.70
CA ASN A 49 -4.42 16.82 15.13
C ASN A 49 -4.34 17.68 13.86
N ASP A 50 -3.19 17.76 13.20
CA ASP A 50 -3.06 18.44 11.92
C ASP A 50 -3.81 17.69 10.81
N GLY A 51 -4.24 18.42 9.78
CA GLY A 51 -4.96 17.87 8.65
C GLY A 51 -6.47 17.97 8.76
N GLN A 52 -7.18 17.49 7.75
CA GLN A 52 -8.64 17.50 7.66
C GLN A 52 -9.16 16.20 7.10
N VAL A 53 -10.32 15.74 7.58
CA VAL A 53 -10.99 14.58 7.00
C VAL A 53 -11.44 14.87 5.56
N ALA A 54 -11.47 13.84 4.71
CA ALA A 54 -11.97 13.98 3.34
C ALA A 54 -13.44 14.40 3.34
N SER A 55 -13.79 15.40 2.55
CA SER A 55 -15.13 15.96 2.49
C SER A 55 -15.74 15.97 1.08
N TYR A 56 -15.06 15.37 0.09
CA TYR A 56 -15.54 15.37 -1.31
C TYR A 56 -16.76 14.47 -1.54
N ILE A 57 -17.00 13.50 -0.65
CA ILE A 57 -18.29 12.80 -0.54
C ILE A 57 -18.81 12.90 0.90
N PRO A 58 -20.14 13.05 1.11
CA PRO A 58 -20.73 13.24 2.43
C PRO A 58 -20.40 12.12 3.43
N GLU A 59 -20.28 10.87 2.97
CA GLU A 59 -20.05 9.72 3.84
C GLU A 59 -18.64 9.73 4.47
N LEU A 60 -17.62 10.16 3.75
CA LEU A 60 -16.26 10.29 4.29
C LEU A 60 -16.16 11.43 5.32
N ALA A 61 -16.95 12.49 5.15
CA ALA A 61 -16.95 13.63 6.08
C ALA A 61 -17.49 13.29 7.49
N LYS A 62 -18.16 12.13 7.66
CA LYS A 62 -18.76 11.70 8.94
C LYS A 62 -17.78 10.96 9.85
N VAL A 63 -16.59 10.62 9.37
CA VAL A 63 -15.62 9.84 10.13
C VAL A 63 -15.13 10.59 11.36
N ASN A 64 -14.92 9.86 12.47
CA ASN A 64 -14.29 10.44 13.65
C ASN A 64 -12.79 10.72 13.36
N PRO A 65 -12.33 11.99 13.43
CA PRO A 65 -10.92 12.34 13.16
C PRO A 65 -9.92 11.81 14.18
N ASP A 66 -10.38 11.40 15.37
CA ASP A 66 -9.51 10.91 16.44
C ASP A 66 -9.09 9.45 16.23
N LEU A 67 -9.77 8.70 15.36
CA LEU A 67 -9.40 7.32 15.04
C LEU A 67 -7.96 7.23 14.56
N PHE A 68 -7.23 6.28 15.13
CA PHE A 68 -5.83 6.05 14.78
C PHE A 68 -5.42 4.61 15.09
N SER A 69 -4.78 3.95 14.15
CA SER A 69 -4.20 2.63 14.34
C SER A 69 -2.95 2.42 13.48
N ILE A 70 -2.06 1.57 13.97
CA ILE A 70 -0.87 1.08 13.28
C ILE A 70 -0.91 -0.43 13.33
N CYS A 71 -0.79 -1.08 12.18
CA CYS A 71 -0.76 -2.54 12.07
C CYS A 71 0.42 -2.97 11.19
N VAL A 72 1.06 -4.06 11.58
CA VAL A 72 2.12 -4.69 10.79
C VAL A 72 1.84 -6.18 10.72
N ALA A 73 1.90 -6.73 9.51
CA ALA A 73 1.86 -8.18 9.29
C ALA A 73 3.16 -8.63 8.62
N THR A 74 3.77 -9.67 9.13
CA THR A 74 5.03 -10.20 8.60
C THR A 74 4.79 -11.29 7.54
N ALA A 75 5.77 -11.50 6.68
CA ALA A 75 5.70 -12.55 5.66
C ALA A 75 5.66 -13.98 6.25
N ASP A 76 6.06 -14.16 7.50
CA ASP A 76 5.96 -15.42 8.25
C ASP A 76 4.67 -15.56 9.09
N GLY A 77 3.71 -14.61 8.95
CA GLY A 77 2.35 -14.74 9.48
C GLY A 77 2.14 -14.16 10.90
N ARG A 78 3.07 -13.39 11.45
CA ARG A 78 2.85 -12.65 12.71
C ARG A 78 2.13 -11.33 12.43
N VAL A 79 1.25 -10.92 13.34
CA VAL A 79 0.51 -9.66 13.24
C VAL A 79 0.68 -8.87 14.53
N PHE A 80 0.99 -7.59 14.39
CA PHE A 80 1.16 -6.62 15.48
C PHE A 80 0.21 -5.45 15.25
N THR A 81 -0.52 -5.06 16.29
CA THR A 81 -1.55 -4.01 16.18
C THR A 81 -1.51 -3.07 17.38
N THR A 82 -1.81 -1.79 17.14
CA THR A 82 -2.03 -0.81 18.21
C THR A 82 -3.10 0.20 17.79
N GLY A 83 -3.85 0.73 18.76
CA GLY A 83 -4.95 1.66 18.52
C GLY A 83 -6.22 0.99 18.00
N ASP A 84 -6.97 1.70 17.16
CA ASP A 84 -8.29 1.31 16.61
C ASP A 84 -8.17 0.30 15.47
N ALA A 85 -7.45 -0.81 15.66
CA ALA A 85 -7.05 -1.75 14.61
C ALA A 85 -8.22 -2.44 13.92
N ASP A 86 -9.31 -2.70 14.65
CA ASP A 86 -10.52 -3.38 14.17
C ASP A 86 -11.60 -2.41 13.63
N GLN A 87 -11.32 -1.09 13.65
CA GLN A 87 -12.25 -0.10 13.10
C GLN A 87 -12.40 -0.28 11.61
N LEU A 88 -13.64 -0.49 11.16
CA LEU A 88 -13.97 -0.59 9.74
C LEU A 88 -13.98 0.79 9.06
N PHE A 89 -13.38 0.86 7.87
CA PHE A 89 -13.41 2.02 6.99
C PHE A 89 -13.32 1.58 5.52
N THR A 90 -13.63 2.48 4.58
CA THR A 90 -13.57 2.13 3.16
C THR A 90 -12.15 2.19 2.62
N ILE A 91 -11.76 1.18 1.85
CA ILE A 91 -10.40 1.02 1.29
C ILE A 91 -9.98 2.16 0.35
N GLN A 92 -10.94 2.76 -0.34
CA GLN A 92 -10.74 3.86 -1.27
C GLN A 92 -9.62 3.57 -2.30
N SER A 93 -8.74 4.53 -2.54
CA SER A 93 -7.69 4.42 -3.58
C SER A 93 -6.64 3.32 -3.33
N ILE A 94 -6.60 2.71 -2.14
CA ILE A 94 -5.72 1.57 -1.88
C ILE A 94 -6.13 0.37 -2.75
N ALA A 95 -7.42 0.20 -3.04
CA ALA A 95 -7.95 -0.86 -3.90
C ALA A 95 -7.30 -0.92 -5.28
N LYS A 96 -6.81 0.21 -5.80
CA LYS A 96 -6.19 0.30 -7.13
C LYS A 96 -4.99 -0.63 -7.31
N VAL A 97 -4.20 -0.84 -6.25
CA VAL A 97 -3.03 -1.73 -6.25
C VAL A 97 -3.43 -3.16 -6.61
N PHE A 98 -4.46 -3.66 -5.97
CA PHE A 98 -4.91 -5.05 -6.06
C PHE A 98 -5.64 -5.29 -7.37
N VAL A 99 -6.48 -4.35 -7.80
CA VAL A 99 -7.17 -4.41 -9.10
C VAL A 99 -6.18 -4.31 -10.27
N TYR A 100 -5.10 -3.55 -10.14
CA TYR A 100 -4.01 -3.56 -11.13
C TYR A 100 -3.35 -4.95 -11.20
N GLY A 101 -3.07 -5.58 -10.06
CA GLY A 101 -2.58 -6.95 -10.00
C GLY A 101 -3.53 -7.96 -10.66
N MET A 102 -4.84 -7.83 -10.43
CA MET A 102 -5.87 -8.65 -11.07
C MET A 102 -5.91 -8.45 -12.60
N ALA A 103 -5.78 -7.22 -13.07
CA ALA A 103 -5.72 -6.93 -14.50
C ALA A 103 -4.47 -7.55 -15.17
N LEU A 104 -3.33 -7.52 -14.48
CA LEU A 104 -2.10 -8.20 -14.94
C LEU A 104 -2.28 -9.72 -15.01
N ASP A 105 -2.93 -10.32 -14.01
CA ASP A 105 -3.21 -11.76 -14.00
C ASP A 105 -4.20 -12.15 -15.12
N ASP A 106 -5.23 -11.37 -15.32
CA ASP A 106 -6.24 -11.61 -16.35
C ASP A 106 -5.68 -11.49 -17.79
N HIS A 107 -4.74 -10.60 -18.02
CA HIS A 107 -4.38 -10.19 -19.38
C HIS A 107 -2.89 -10.19 -19.73
N GLY A 108 -2.01 -10.26 -18.73
CA GLY A 108 -0.58 -10.10 -18.92
C GLY A 108 -0.13 -8.64 -19.15
N ARG A 109 1.19 -8.42 -19.03
CA ARG A 109 1.81 -7.08 -19.07
C ARG A 109 1.50 -6.30 -20.34
N ASP A 110 1.70 -6.90 -21.49
CA ASP A 110 1.62 -6.19 -22.78
C ASP A 110 0.23 -5.60 -23.01
N LYS A 111 -0.80 -6.39 -22.68
CA LYS A 111 -2.19 -5.97 -22.87
C LYS A 111 -2.61 -4.89 -21.88
N VAL A 112 -2.14 -4.99 -20.62
CA VAL A 112 -2.40 -3.96 -19.60
C VAL A 112 -1.65 -2.67 -19.95
N LEU A 113 -0.38 -2.75 -20.33
CA LEU A 113 0.43 -1.59 -20.75
C LEU A 113 -0.11 -0.89 -22.01
N ALA A 114 -0.78 -1.61 -22.89
CA ALA A 114 -1.47 -1.00 -24.04
C ALA A 114 -2.67 -0.12 -23.62
N LYS A 115 -3.20 -0.29 -22.41
CA LYS A 115 -4.39 0.42 -21.88
C LYS A 115 -4.07 1.42 -20.78
N VAL A 116 -3.01 1.21 -20.00
CA VAL A 116 -2.56 2.10 -18.94
C VAL A 116 -1.04 2.09 -18.85
N GLY A 117 -0.42 3.27 -18.72
CA GLY A 117 1.03 3.42 -18.54
C GLY A 117 1.50 3.11 -17.12
N VAL A 118 2.75 3.49 -16.82
CA VAL A 118 3.38 3.30 -15.51
C VAL A 118 4.14 4.55 -15.04
N GLU A 119 3.95 5.68 -15.72
CA GLU A 119 4.71 6.91 -15.47
C GLU A 119 4.06 7.77 -14.39
N PRO A 120 4.84 8.36 -13.46
CA PRO A 120 4.34 9.34 -12.51
C PRO A 120 3.93 10.63 -13.22
N THR A 121 2.83 11.24 -12.81
CA THR A 121 2.29 12.45 -13.47
C THR A 121 2.76 13.75 -12.82
N GLY A 122 3.09 13.75 -11.54
CA GLY A 122 3.28 14.96 -10.75
C GLY A 122 2.02 15.81 -10.54
N ASP A 123 0.87 15.37 -11.08
CA ASP A 123 -0.42 16.05 -10.99
C ASP A 123 -1.29 15.42 -9.88
N PRO A 124 -2.31 16.15 -9.38
CA PRO A 124 -3.30 15.57 -8.48
C PRO A 124 -3.98 14.33 -9.08
N PHE A 125 -4.25 13.32 -8.25
CA PHE A 125 -4.79 12.00 -8.66
C PHE A 125 -6.14 12.06 -9.40
N ASN A 126 -6.86 13.17 -9.29
CA ASN A 126 -8.15 13.44 -9.92
C ASN A 126 -8.05 14.42 -11.10
N SER A 127 -6.84 14.68 -11.61
CA SER A 127 -6.65 15.54 -12.79
C SER A 127 -7.33 14.90 -14.02
N ILE A 128 -8.09 15.73 -14.76
CA ILE A 128 -8.78 15.31 -15.98
C ILE A 128 -7.88 15.48 -17.23
N ILE A 129 -6.80 16.26 -17.09
CA ILE A 129 -6.14 16.94 -18.22
C ILE A 129 -5.09 16.07 -18.91
N ARG A 130 -4.65 14.97 -18.29
CA ARG A 130 -3.62 14.11 -18.89
C ARG A 130 -4.12 12.69 -19.16
N LEU A 131 -4.72 12.53 -20.29
CA LEU A 131 -4.48 11.34 -21.10
C LEU A 131 -3.20 11.63 -21.87
N ASP A 132 -2.22 10.72 -21.87
CA ASP A 132 -0.99 10.84 -22.63
C ASP A 132 -1.31 11.33 -24.05
N GLU A 133 -0.76 12.47 -24.45
CA GLU A 133 -1.06 13.12 -25.73
C GLU A 133 -0.72 12.23 -26.93
N HIS A 134 0.22 11.30 -26.79
CA HIS A 134 0.64 10.40 -27.85
C HIS A 134 -0.16 9.09 -27.88
N SER A 135 -0.33 8.42 -26.75
CA SER A 135 -1.03 7.12 -26.65
C SER A 135 -2.48 7.23 -26.27
N LYS A 136 -2.94 8.42 -25.78
CA LYS A 136 -4.31 8.68 -25.29
C LYS A 136 -4.73 7.73 -24.15
N ARG A 137 -3.76 7.11 -23.49
CA ARG A 137 -3.95 6.23 -22.35
C ARG A 137 -3.62 6.95 -21.04
N PRO A 138 -4.20 6.55 -19.91
CA PRO A 138 -3.81 7.04 -18.58
C PRO A 138 -2.33 6.75 -18.27
N ASP A 139 -1.65 7.68 -17.58
CA ASP A 139 -0.22 7.57 -17.27
C ASP A 139 0.13 6.39 -16.37
N ASN A 140 -0.70 6.09 -15.36
CA ASN A 140 -0.47 4.97 -14.45
C ASN A 140 -1.78 4.49 -13.78
N PRO A 141 -1.82 3.26 -13.21
CA PRO A 141 -3.02 2.68 -12.61
C PRO A 141 -3.37 3.27 -11.23
N MET A 142 -2.53 4.13 -10.65
CA MET A 142 -2.76 4.71 -9.31
C MET A 142 -3.55 6.02 -9.34
N ILE A 143 -3.69 6.67 -10.51
CA ILE A 143 -4.61 7.78 -10.74
C ILE A 143 -6.01 7.26 -11.12
N ASN A 144 -7.06 8.09 -10.98
CA ASN A 144 -8.44 7.64 -11.21
C ASN A 144 -8.67 7.13 -12.64
N ALA A 145 -8.18 7.83 -13.65
CA ALA A 145 -8.32 7.40 -15.05
C ALA A 145 -7.69 6.01 -15.28
N GLY A 146 -6.48 5.78 -14.78
CA GLY A 146 -5.81 4.49 -14.88
C GLY A 146 -6.50 3.38 -14.11
N ALA A 147 -7.03 3.68 -12.92
CA ALA A 147 -7.79 2.73 -12.13
C ALA A 147 -9.10 2.32 -12.82
N ILE A 148 -9.82 3.26 -13.44
CA ILE A 148 -11.02 2.96 -14.24
C ILE A 148 -10.64 2.08 -15.45
N ALA A 149 -9.51 2.38 -16.13
CA ALA A 149 -9.02 1.58 -17.23
C ALA A 149 -8.65 0.15 -16.79
N THR A 150 -7.96 -0.03 -15.66
CA THR A 150 -7.67 -1.38 -15.12
C THR A 150 -8.91 -2.12 -14.66
N THR A 151 -9.88 -1.43 -14.03
CA THR A 151 -11.17 -2.01 -13.65
C THR A 151 -11.95 -2.49 -14.89
N SER A 152 -11.89 -1.76 -16.00
CA SER A 152 -12.55 -2.17 -17.25
C SER A 152 -12.00 -3.49 -17.82
N LEU A 153 -10.76 -3.84 -17.47
CA LEU A 153 -10.11 -5.07 -17.89
C LEU A 153 -10.52 -6.32 -17.08
N ILE A 154 -11.18 -6.18 -15.94
CA ILE A 154 -11.63 -7.33 -15.15
C ILE A 154 -12.54 -8.22 -16.01
N LYS A 155 -12.16 -9.49 -16.19
CA LYS A 155 -12.92 -10.48 -16.96
C LYS A 155 -14.25 -10.80 -16.29
N GLY A 156 -15.25 -11.16 -17.11
CA GLY A 156 -16.58 -11.60 -16.70
C GLY A 156 -17.63 -11.28 -17.76
N ASN A 157 -18.67 -12.09 -17.82
CA ASN A 157 -19.75 -11.99 -18.82
C ASN A 157 -20.81 -10.93 -18.46
N GLY A 158 -20.69 -10.28 -17.29
CA GLY A 158 -21.60 -9.24 -16.85
C GLY A 158 -21.20 -8.67 -15.48
N PRO A 159 -21.96 -7.67 -14.98
CA PRO A 159 -21.62 -6.95 -13.75
C PRO A 159 -21.45 -7.87 -12.53
N THR A 160 -22.34 -8.83 -12.36
CA THR A 160 -22.33 -9.76 -11.21
C THR A 160 -21.10 -10.64 -11.20
N GLU A 161 -20.71 -11.23 -12.34
CA GLU A 161 -19.52 -12.08 -12.41
C GLU A 161 -18.24 -11.27 -12.15
N ARG A 162 -18.14 -10.07 -12.74
CA ARG A 162 -17.00 -9.16 -12.52
C ARG A 162 -16.89 -8.74 -11.06
N LEU A 163 -18.01 -8.41 -10.42
CA LEU A 163 -18.04 -8.07 -9.00
C LEU A 163 -17.63 -9.26 -8.13
N ASN A 164 -18.19 -10.46 -8.36
CA ASN A 164 -17.85 -11.65 -7.58
C ASN A 164 -16.37 -12.00 -7.71
N ARG A 165 -15.79 -11.92 -8.90
CA ARG A 165 -14.36 -12.13 -9.11
C ARG A 165 -13.49 -11.10 -8.36
N MET A 166 -13.92 -9.85 -8.35
CA MET A 166 -13.22 -8.79 -7.58
C MET A 166 -13.30 -9.07 -6.08
N LEU A 167 -14.46 -9.40 -5.54
CA LEU A 167 -14.63 -9.74 -4.12
C LEU A 167 -13.81 -10.98 -3.73
N ASP A 168 -13.80 -12.01 -4.60
CA ASP A 168 -13.02 -13.23 -4.38
C ASP A 168 -11.50 -12.94 -4.37
N MET A 169 -11.02 -12.08 -5.26
CA MET A 169 -9.64 -11.61 -5.24
C MET A 169 -9.31 -10.92 -3.91
N PHE A 170 -10.15 -10.00 -3.44
CA PHE A 170 -9.94 -9.33 -2.16
C PHE A 170 -9.97 -10.30 -0.97
N ARG A 171 -10.88 -11.29 -0.98
CA ARG A 171 -10.94 -12.35 0.03
C ARG A 171 -9.61 -13.10 0.15
N HIS A 172 -8.94 -13.40 -0.96
CA HIS A 172 -7.61 -14.02 -0.92
C HIS A 172 -6.55 -13.12 -0.31
N TYR A 173 -6.62 -11.80 -0.52
CA TYR A 173 -5.70 -10.86 0.09
C TYR A 173 -5.92 -10.67 1.58
N VAL A 174 -7.18 -10.58 2.04
CA VAL A 174 -7.56 -10.32 3.44
C VAL A 174 -7.58 -11.61 4.27
N GLY A 175 -8.02 -12.73 3.67
CA GLY A 175 -8.17 -14.02 4.33
C GLY A 175 -9.59 -14.31 4.85
N HIS A 176 -10.54 -13.41 4.62
CA HIS A 176 -11.96 -13.57 4.98
C HIS A 176 -12.87 -12.82 4.00
N ASP A 177 -14.19 -13.02 4.11
CA ASP A 177 -15.15 -12.34 3.26
C ASP A 177 -15.15 -10.84 3.50
N VAL A 178 -15.21 -10.07 2.41
CA VAL A 178 -15.29 -8.60 2.40
C VAL A 178 -16.64 -8.15 1.88
N TYR A 179 -17.07 -6.95 2.26
CA TYR A 179 -18.33 -6.40 1.82
C TYR A 179 -18.20 -4.92 1.41
N ILE A 180 -19.20 -4.45 0.68
CA ILE A 180 -19.26 -3.08 0.15
C ILE A 180 -20.19 -2.27 1.03
N ASP A 181 -19.75 -1.09 1.48
CA ASP A 181 -20.63 -0.10 2.09
C ASP A 181 -21.50 0.52 0.99
N MET A 182 -22.80 0.21 1.03
CA MET A 182 -23.73 0.66 0.02
C MET A 182 -24.01 2.16 0.12
N SER A 183 -23.87 2.79 1.27
CA SER A 183 -24.04 4.24 1.44
C SER A 183 -22.89 5.01 0.79
N VAL A 184 -21.66 4.53 0.98
CA VAL A 184 -20.46 5.08 0.32
C VAL A 184 -20.54 4.83 -1.19
N PHE A 185 -20.90 3.63 -1.63
CA PHE A 185 -21.08 3.34 -3.07
C PHE A 185 -22.08 4.27 -3.74
N VAL A 186 -23.26 4.46 -3.16
CA VAL A 186 -24.27 5.38 -3.69
C VAL A 186 -23.76 6.82 -3.70
N SER A 187 -23.03 7.24 -2.68
CA SER A 187 -22.42 8.56 -2.60
C SER A 187 -21.37 8.78 -3.68
N GLU A 188 -20.41 7.85 -3.85
CA GLU A 188 -19.42 7.85 -4.92
C GLU A 188 -20.06 7.88 -6.32
N ARG A 189 -21.06 7.03 -6.51
CA ARG A 189 -21.81 6.96 -7.78
C ARG A 189 -22.54 8.25 -8.10
N SER A 190 -23.18 8.90 -7.12
CA SER A 190 -23.96 10.13 -7.33
C SER A 190 -23.07 11.36 -7.58
N THR A 191 -21.91 11.44 -6.93
CA THR A 191 -21.00 12.60 -7.00
C THR A 191 -19.84 12.41 -7.98
N GLY A 192 -19.68 11.23 -8.57
CA GLY A 192 -18.56 10.84 -9.44
C GLY A 192 -18.51 11.49 -10.83
N HIS A 193 -18.89 12.78 -10.97
CA HIS A 193 -18.96 13.48 -12.26
C HIS A 193 -17.62 13.53 -13.00
N ARG A 194 -16.52 13.77 -12.28
CA ARG A 194 -15.15 13.75 -12.87
C ARG A 194 -14.79 12.37 -13.41
N ASN A 195 -15.09 11.32 -12.65
CA ASN A 195 -14.82 9.94 -13.06
C ASN A 195 -15.61 9.56 -14.32
N ARG A 196 -16.89 9.99 -14.43
CA ARG A 196 -17.68 9.81 -15.65
C ARG A 196 -17.11 10.57 -16.85
N ALA A 197 -16.67 11.81 -16.66
CA ALA A 197 -16.04 12.60 -17.72
C ALA A 197 -14.76 11.93 -18.23
N MET A 198 -13.89 11.45 -17.34
CA MET A 198 -12.67 10.69 -17.68
C MET A 198 -13.01 9.39 -18.43
N ALA A 199 -13.99 8.63 -17.94
CA ALA A 199 -14.41 7.39 -18.58
C ALA A 199 -14.98 7.63 -19.98
N SER A 200 -15.80 8.67 -20.16
CA SER A 200 -16.35 9.06 -21.48
C SER A 200 -15.26 9.44 -22.47
N LEU A 201 -14.23 10.14 -22.00
CA LEU A 201 -13.08 10.52 -22.82
C LEU A 201 -12.25 9.29 -23.21
N MET A 202 -11.97 8.40 -22.24
CA MET A 202 -11.26 7.14 -22.49
C MET A 202 -12.03 6.21 -23.45
N ARG A 203 -13.36 6.18 -23.37
CA ARG A 203 -14.19 5.45 -24.33
C ARG A 203 -14.08 6.05 -25.73
N HIS A 204 -14.12 7.36 -25.86
CA HIS A 204 -13.92 8.07 -27.15
C HIS A 204 -12.59 7.69 -27.80
N PHE A 205 -11.53 7.54 -27.02
CA PHE A 205 -10.21 7.11 -27.50
C PHE A 205 -10.04 5.60 -27.64
N GLY A 206 -11.07 4.78 -27.35
CA GLY A 206 -10.99 3.32 -27.43
C GLY A 206 -10.14 2.66 -26.33
N MET A 207 -9.85 3.38 -25.23
CA MET A 207 -9.10 2.84 -24.10
C MET A 207 -9.96 1.89 -23.27
N ILE A 208 -11.24 2.19 -23.10
CA ILE A 208 -12.24 1.32 -22.48
C ILE A 208 -13.34 0.98 -23.49
N ASP A 209 -14.03 -0.15 -23.28
CA ASP A 209 -15.09 -0.65 -24.16
C ASP A 209 -16.46 -0.01 -23.87
N ASP A 210 -17.50 -0.52 -24.56
CA ASP A 210 -18.85 -0.02 -24.44
C ASP A 210 -19.51 -0.29 -23.07
N ARG A 211 -18.89 -1.13 -22.22
CA ARG A 211 -19.32 -1.39 -20.83
C ARG A 211 -18.85 -0.32 -19.85
N MET A 212 -18.71 0.93 -20.30
CA MET A 212 -18.20 2.05 -19.50
C MET A 212 -18.96 2.21 -18.17
N ASP A 213 -20.30 2.19 -18.19
CA ASP A 213 -21.11 2.40 -16.99
C ASP A 213 -20.95 1.24 -15.99
N GLU A 214 -20.89 -0.01 -16.48
CA GLU A 214 -20.61 -1.17 -15.64
C GLU A 214 -19.21 -1.09 -15.01
N SER A 215 -18.21 -0.63 -15.77
CA SER A 215 -16.84 -0.48 -15.28
C SER A 215 -16.73 0.65 -14.25
N LEU A 216 -17.48 1.72 -14.40
CA LEU A 216 -17.59 2.81 -13.42
C LEU A 216 -18.27 2.34 -12.14
N ASP A 217 -19.38 1.62 -12.24
CA ASP A 217 -20.08 1.08 -11.07
C ASP A 217 -19.15 0.10 -10.30
N LEU A 218 -18.42 -0.77 -11.01
CA LEU A 218 -17.44 -1.66 -10.39
C LEU A 218 -16.26 -0.90 -9.74
N TYR A 219 -15.80 0.19 -10.37
CA TYR A 219 -14.81 1.09 -9.81
C TYR A 219 -15.29 1.78 -8.52
N PHE A 220 -16.53 2.24 -8.45
CA PHE A 220 -17.10 2.80 -7.23
C PHE A 220 -17.30 1.73 -6.14
N GLN A 221 -17.69 0.51 -6.52
CA GLN A 221 -17.80 -0.62 -5.60
C GLN A 221 -16.45 -0.98 -4.98
N GLN A 222 -15.36 -1.05 -5.77
CA GLN A 222 -14.03 -1.30 -5.23
C GLN A 222 -13.56 -0.23 -4.24
N CYS A 223 -13.88 1.06 -4.48
CA CYS A 223 -13.54 2.14 -3.56
C CYS A 223 -14.31 2.05 -2.24
N SER A 224 -15.53 1.50 -2.29
CA SER A 224 -16.47 1.41 -1.17
C SER A 224 -16.34 0.11 -0.35
N MET A 225 -15.35 -0.72 -0.63
CA MET A 225 -15.11 -1.95 0.10
C MET A 225 -14.61 -1.65 1.52
N MET A 226 -15.18 -2.34 2.51
CA MET A 226 -14.85 -2.20 3.92
C MET A 226 -13.66 -3.07 4.30
N VAL A 227 -12.72 -2.47 5.02
CA VAL A 227 -11.52 -3.11 5.56
C VAL A 227 -11.20 -2.54 6.94
N THR A 228 -10.40 -3.27 7.71
CA THR A 228 -9.74 -2.78 8.93
C THR A 228 -8.27 -2.41 8.65
N CYS A 229 -7.61 -1.78 9.60
CA CYS A 229 -6.17 -1.53 9.50
C CYS A 229 -5.37 -2.84 9.48
N GLN A 230 -5.82 -3.84 10.25
CA GLN A 230 -5.22 -5.17 10.24
C GLN A 230 -5.35 -5.85 8.87
N ASP A 231 -6.51 -5.78 8.23
CA ASP A 231 -6.72 -6.30 6.88
C ASP A 231 -5.72 -5.69 5.89
N LEU A 232 -5.57 -4.36 5.93
CA LEU A 232 -4.62 -3.66 5.07
C LEU A 232 -3.17 -4.10 5.31
N ALA A 233 -2.78 -4.37 6.57
CA ALA A 233 -1.43 -4.88 6.87
C ALA A 233 -1.23 -6.29 6.28
N VAL A 234 -2.22 -7.17 6.39
CA VAL A 234 -2.20 -8.52 5.79
C VAL A 234 -2.15 -8.45 4.26
N MET A 235 -2.94 -7.56 3.65
CA MET A 235 -2.91 -7.33 2.20
C MET A 235 -1.53 -6.85 1.73
N ALA A 236 -0.89 -5.94 2.47
CA ALA A 236 0.46 -5.47 2.18
C ALA A 236 1.50 -6.59 2.39
N ALA A 237 1.36 -7.41 3.44
CA ALA A 237 2.21 -8.57 3.70
C ALA A 237 2.05 -9.66 2.61
N THR A 238 0.86 -9.82 2.05
CA THR A 238 0.61 -10.69 0.89
C THR A 238 1.46 -10.25 -0.31
N LEU A 239 1.55 -8.95 -0.57
CA LEU A 239 2.46 -8.43 -1.60
C LEU A 239 3.93 -8.66 -1.23
N ALA A 240 4.31 -8.45 0.04
CA ALA A 240 5.66 -8.72 0.53
C ALA A 240 6.03 -10.21 0.39
N ASN A 241 5.07 -11.11 0.58
CA ASN A 241 5.21 -12.56 0.50
C ASN A 241 4.94 -13.12 -0.91
N CYS A 242 5.39 -12.43 -1.95
CA CYS A 242 5.28 -12.87 -3.34
C CYS A 242 3.84 -13.23 -3.79
N GLY A 243 2.83 -12.56 -3.25
CA GLY A 243 1.42 -12.71 -3.61
C GLY A 243 0.70 -13.88 -2.91
N VAL A 244 1.31 -14.45 -1.88
CA VAL A 244 0.70 -15.48 -1.02
C VAL A 244 0.34 -14.86 0.32
N ASN A 245 -0.91 -14.98 0.73
CA ASN A 245 -1.37 -14.50 2.03
C ASN A 245 -0.65 -15.27 3.15
N PRO A 246 0.10 -14.59 4.05
CA PRO A 246 0.91 -15.28 5.05
C PRO A 246 0.09 -15.95 6.16
N LEU A 247 -1.21 -15.61 6.30
CA LEU A 247 -2.07 -16.21 7.32
C LEU A 247 -2.83 -17.42 6.81
N THR A 248 -3.31 -17.39 5.55
CA THR A 248 -4.15 -18.47 4.98
C THR A 248 -3.38 -19.40 4.05
N GLY A 249 -2.26 -18.95 3.47
CA GLY A 249 -1.53 -19.66 2.42
C GLY A 249 -2.15 -19.50 1.02
N ASP A 250 -3.25 -18.77 0.88
CA ASP A 250 -3.92 -18.55 -0.41
C ASP A 250 -3.09 -17.64 -1.30
N ARG A 251 -3.05 -17.96 -2.59
CA ARG A 251 -2.41 -17.11 -3.59
C ARG A 251 -3.41 -16.08 -4.10
N ALA A 252 -3.18 -14.81 -3.78
CA ALA A 252 -4.02 -13.69 -4.21
C ALA A 252 -3.60 -13.12 -5.58
N VAL A 253 -2.31 -13.21 -5.92
CA VAL A 253 -1.77 -12.79 -7.23
C VAL A 253 -0.52 -13.61 -7.58
N PRO A 254 -0.26 -13.91 -8.87
CA PRO A 254 0.97 -14.58 -9.27
C PRO A 254 2.22 -13.77 -8.91
N GLY A 255 3.22 -14.42 -8.30
CA GLY A 255 4.46 -13.77 -7.83
C GLY A 255 5.24 -13.04 -8.93
N CYS A 256 5.10 -13.46 -10.19
CA CYS A 256 5.75 -12.79 -11.32
C CYS A 256 5.26 -11.34 -11.57
N TYR A 257 4.11 -10.94 -11.02
CA TYR A 257 3.56 -9.58 -11.13
C TYR A 257 3.87 -8.68 -9.93
N ILE A 258 4.42 -9.22 -8.84
CA ILE A 258 4.74 -8.43 -7.64
C ILE A 258 5.70 -7.29 -7.95
N ARG A 259 6.73 -7.54 -8.75
CA ARG A 259 7.66 -6.49 -9.17
C ARG A 259 6.94 -5.34 -9.88
N ASP A 260 6.00 -5.64 -10.78
CA ASP A 260 5.25 -4.63 -11.53
C ASP A 260 4.38 -3.79 -10.60
N ILE A 261 3.70 -4.44 -9.65
CA ILE A 261 2.84 -3.80 -8.66
C ILE A 261 3.66 -2.88 -7.75
N LEU A 262 4.73 -3.40 -7.14
CA LEU A 262 5.56 -2.65 -6.19
C LEU A 262 6.30 -1.48 -6.88
N SER A 263 6.76 -1.64 -8.13
CA SER A 263 7.38 -0.56 -8.90
C SER A 263 6.43 0.61 -9.10
N VAL A 264 5.17 0.34 -9.47
CA VAL A 264 4.17 1.39 -9.66
C VAL A 264 3.70 1.98 -8.33
N MET A 265 3.63 1.19 -7.25
CA MET A 265 3.38 1.71 -5.90
C MET A 265 4.50 2.68 -5.47
N TYR A 266 5.76 2.35 -5.74
CA TYR A 266 6.90 3.18 -5.36
C TYR A 266 6.89 4.54 -6.06
N THR A 267 6.61 4.56 -7.36
CA THR A 267 6.68 5.78 -8.17
C THR A 267 5.39 6.61 -8.18
N CYS A 268 4.22 5.99 -7.96
CA CYS A 268 2.91 6.60 -8.18
C CYS A 268 1.94 6.47 -6.99
N GLY A 269 2.28 5.73 -5.93
CA GLY A 269 1.32 5.33 -4.92
C GLY A 269 0.91 6.43 -3.94
N MET A 270 1.73 7.46 -3.75
CA MET A 270 1.53 8.53 -2.79
C MET A 270 1.11 9.86 -3.45
N TYR A 271 0.37 9.77 -4.56
CA TYR A 271 -0.09 10.93 -5.33
C TYR A 271 1.09 11.82 -5.78
N ASN A 272 0.93 13.15 -5.75
CA ASN A 272 2.01 14.09 -6.04
C ASN A 272 3.05 14.24 -4.92
N PHE A 273 2.94 13.45 -3.84
CA PHE A 273 3.92 13.31 -2.76
C PHE A 273 4.89 12.13 -2.97
N ALA A 274 4.75 11.34 -4.04
CA ALA A 274 5.53 10.11 -4.25
C ALA A 274 7.05 10.33 -4.28
N GLY A 275 7.53 11.45 -4.82
CA GLY A 275 8.96 11.79 -4.82
C GLY A 275 9.52 12.06 -3.42
N GLU A 276 8.80 12.81 -2.60
CA GLU A 276 9.19 13.09 -1.21
C GLU A 276 9.09 11.84 -0.34
N TRP A 277 8.07 11.01 -0.56
CA TRP A 277 7.95 9.70 0.07
C TRP A 277 9.13 8.79 -0.27
N ALA A 278 9.50 8.70 -1.54
CA ALA A 278 10.64 7.90 -1.98
C ALA A 278 11.96 8.36 -1.33
N TYR A 279 12.10 9.66 -1.06
CA TYR A 279 13.29 10.23 -0.40
C TYR A 279 13.31 10.00 1.11
N LYS A 280 12.16 10.11 1.79
CA LYS A 280 12.07 10.06 3.27
C LYS A 280 11.82 8.66 3.82
N VAL A 281 10.97 7.90 3.16
CA VAL A 281 10.50 6.58 3.62
C VAL A 281 11.10 5.44 2.78
N GLY A 282 11.18 5.62 1.47
CA GLY A 282 11.93 4.76 0.56
C GLY A 282 11.40 3.35 0.36
N ILE A 283 10.13 3.06 0.66
CA ILE A 283 9.47 1.77 0.41
C ILE A 283 8.20 1.95 -0.42
N PRO A 284 7.79 0.95 -1.25
CA PRO A 284 6.55 0.99 -2.01
C PRO A 284 5.34 1.21 -1.11
N ALA A 285 4.47 2.15 -1.46
CA ALA A 285 3.30 2.48 -0.64
C ALA A 285 2.09 2.89 -1.48
N LYS A 286 0.91 2.88 -0.86
CA LYS A 286 -0.32 3.43 -1.42
C LYS A 286 -1.17 4.10 -0.37
N SER A 287 -1.60 5.32 -0.66
CA SER A 287 -2.50 6.12 0.17
C SER A 287 -3.95 6.05 -0.32
N GLY A 288 -4.88 6.15 0.62
CA GLY A 288 -6.32 6.27 0.38
C GLY A 288 -6.92 7.45 1.16
N VAL A 289 -7.85 8.16 0.54
CA VAL A 289 -8.48 9.37 1.11
C VAL A 289 -9.39 9.11 2.31
N SER A 290 -9.63 7.86 2.67
CA SER A 290 -10.22 7.48 3.97
C SER A 290 -9.26 7.66 5.15
N GLY A 291 -7.96 7.86 4.88
CA GLY A 291 -6.91 7.97 5.89
C GLY A 291 -6.02 6.72 6.01
N GLY A 292 -6.24 5.72 5.15
CA GLY A 292 -5.39 4.53 5.09
C GLY A 292 -4.10 4.77 4.31
N ILE A 293 -2.99 4.20 4.79
CA ILE A 293 -1.74 4.03 4.02
C ILE A 293 -1.31 2.58 4.18
N ILE A 294 -0.94 1.92 3.09
CA ILE A 294 -0.19 0.67 3.10
C ILE A 294 1.23 0.90 2.60
N ALA A 295 2.20 0.21 3.20
CA ALA A 295 3.57 0.19 2.73
C ALA A 295 4.10 -1.25 2.77
N VAL A 296 5.01 -1.58 1.85
CA VAL A 296 5.48 -2.96 1.64
C VAL A 296 6.99 -3.00 1.75
N VAL A 297 7.49 -3.80 2.68
CA VAL A 297 8.91 -4.17 2.74
C VAL A 297 9.05 -5.54 2.09
N PRO A 298 9.58 -5.63 0.85
CA PRO A 298 9.61 -6.87 0.09
C PRO A 298 10.27 -8.01 0.87
N HIS A 299 9.66 -9.19 0.84
CA HIS A 299 10.09 -10.42 1.51
C HIS A 299 10.08 -10.37 3.05
N GLN A 300 9.62 -9.28 3.67
CA GLN A 300 9.66 -9.13 5.13
C GLN A 300 8.28 -8.87 5.74
N LEU A 301 7.65 -7.74 5.42
CA LEU A 301 6.40 -7.34 6.08
C LEU A 301 5.58 -6.33 5.26
N GLY A 302 4.30 -6.23 5.64
CA GLY A 302 3.40 -5.16 5.25
C GLY A 302 3.08 -4.27 6.44
N ILE A 303 3.07 -2.97 6.21
CA ILE A 303 2.69 -1.94 7.18
C ILE A 303 1.35 -1.35 6.74
N ALA A 304 0.45 -1.12 7.68
CA ALA A 304 -0.75 -0.33 7.47
C ALA A 304 -0.89 0.70 8.58
N VAL A 305 -1.33 1.90 8.21
CA VAL A 305 -1.72 2.94 9.16
C VAL A 305 -3.09 3.45 8.75
N PHE A 306 -3.98 3.63 9.72
CA PHE A 306 -5.26 4.27 9.52
C PHE A 306 -5.40 5.48 10.43
N SER A 307 -5.61 6.66 9.84
CA SER A 307 -5.90 7.91 10.55
C SER A 307 -6.55 8.88 9.57
N PRO A 308 -7.82 9.25 9.79
CA PRO A 308 -8.63 10.02 8.83
C PRO A 308 -8.11 11.42 8.46
N PRO A 309 -7.45 12.22 9.35
CA PRO A 309 -6.94 13.53 8.96
C PRO A 309 -5.88 13.44 7.86
N LEU A 310 -6.11 14.20 6.77
CA LEU A 310 -5.30 14.22 5.55
C LEU A 310 -4.56 15.56 5.42
N ASP A 311 -3.39 15.51 4.77
CA ASP A 311 -2.66 16.68 4.31
C ASP A 311 -3.28 17.28 3.03
N SER A 312 -2.66 18.33 2.50
CA SER A 312 -3.09 18.98 1.24
C SER A 312 -2.94 18.08 0.00
N HIS A 313 -2.19 16.99 0.08
CA HIS A 313 -2.01 16.01 -1.00
C HIS A 313 -3.03 14.86 -0.92
N GLY A 314 -3.78 14.75 0.18
CA GLY A 314 -4.74 13.68 0.41
C GLY A 314 -4.17 12.45 1.10
N ASN A 315 -3.02 12.58 1.76
CA ASN A 315 -2.38 11.50 2.52
C ASN A 315 -2.63 11.67 4.02
N SER A 316 -2.75 10.56 4.75
CA SER A 316 -2.88 10.56 6.20
C SER A 316 -1.67 11.22 6.86
N VAL A 317 -1.89 12.29 7.63
CA VAL A 317 -0.80 13.05 8.26
C VAL A 317 -0.07 12.21 9.32
N ARG A 318 -0.82 11.54 10.21
CA ARG A 318 -0.24 10.60 11.20
C ARG A 318 0.42 9.42 10.49
N GLY A 319 -0.20 8.93 9.41
CA GLY A 319 0.31 7.79 8.63
C GLY A 319 1.67 8.07 8.00
N ILE A 320 1.89 9.26 7.43
CA ILE A 320 3.21 9.66 6.90
C ILE A 320 4.25 9.66 8.02
N LYS A 321 3.98 10.31 9.16
CA LYS A 321 4.91 10.41 10.29
C LYS A 321 5.29 9.04 10.86
N VAL A 322 4.31 8.15 11.02
CA VAL A 322 4.56 6.77 11.48
C VAL A 322 5.47 6.03 10.51
N CYS A 323 5.21 6.14 9.20
CA CYS A 323 6.03 5.45 8.21
C CYS A 323 7.44 6.05 8.09
N GLU A 324 7.61 7.37 8.25
CA GLU A 324 8.92 8.03 8.32
C GLU A 324 9.73 7.50 9.52
N ASP A 325 9.13 7.46 10.72
CA ASP A 325 9.79 6.97 11.94
C ASP A 325 10.10 5.47 11.86
N LEU A 326 9.16 4.65 11.37
CA LEU A 326 9.40 3.21 11.18
C LEU A 326 10.55 2.96 10.19
N ALA A 327 10.54 3.67 9.05
CA ALA A 327 11.60 3.52 8.07
C ALA A 327 12.97 3.88 8.65
N GLN A 328 13.05 4.94 9.45
CA GLN A 328 14.28 5.37 10.09
C GLN A 328 14.72 4.41 11.22
N GLN A 329 13.81 4.03 12.13
CA GLN A 329 14.15 3.20 13.29
C GLN A 329 14.52 1.76 12.92
N LEU A 330 13.93 1.25 11.86
CA LEU A 330 14.09 -0.13 11.42
C LEU A 330 14.96 -0.25 10.16
N GLU A 331 15.50 0.88 9.65
CA GLU A 331 16.36 0.93 8.46
C GLU A 331 15.70 0.26 7.24
N LEU A 332 14.43 0.67 6.94
CA LEU A 332 13.61 0.04 5.90
C LEU A 332 13.80 0.65 4.51
N HIS A 333 14.49 1.79 4.41
CA HIS A 333 14.65 2.48 3.15
C HIS A 333 15.41 1.60 2.15
N MET A 334 14.86 1.36 0.95
CA MET A 334 15.42 0.39 -0.01
C MET A 334 16.85 0.71 -0.50
N PHE A 335 17.33 1.92 -0.26
CA PHE A 335 18.70 2.36 -0.58
C PHE A 335 19.61 2.47 0.64
N ASP A 336 19.13 2.08 1.82
CA ASP A 336 20.02 1.98 3.00
C ASP A 336 21.08 0.90 2.78
N PRO A 337 22.29 1.05 3.39
CA PRO A 337 23.32 0.04 3.29
C PRO A 337 22.82 -1.35 3.75
N PRO A 338 23.32 -2.45 3.16
CA PRO A 338 22.78 -3.79 3.36
C PRO A 338 22.85 -4.36 4.79
N MET A 339 23.31 -3.57 5.76
CA MET A 339 23.36 -3.97 7.18
C MET A 339 21.98 -3.92 7.89
N GLY A 340 21.00 -3.17 7.34
CA GLY A 340 19.70 -2.95 7.99
C GLY A 340 18.54 -3.75 7.39
N CYS A 341 18.33 -3.69 6.09
CA CYS A 341 17.12 -4.20 5.42
C CYS A 341 16.93 -5.73 5.46
N SER A 342 17.98 -6.51 5.68
CA SER A 342 17.90 -7.97 5.51
C SER A 342 17.45 -8.73 6.77
N HIS A 343 17.28 -8.08 7.93
CA HIS A 343 17.22 -8.79 9.21
C HIS A 343 16.05 -8.43 10.12
N ILE A 344 15.01 -7.76 9.62
CA ILE A 344 13.88 -7.40 10.48
C ILE A 344 13.16 -8.64 11.03
N LEU A 345 12.96 -9.66 10.22
CA LEU A 345 12.37 -10.92 10.66
C LEU A 345 13.24 -11.64 11.70
N GLU A 346 14.57 -11.55 11.58
CA GLU A 346 15.50 -12.07 12.59
C GLU A 346 15.42 -11.26 13.90
N ARG A 347 15.34 -9.91 13.82
CA ARG A 347 15.16 -9.04 15.01
C ARG A 347 13.85 -9.36 15.74
N ILE A 348 12.74 -9.55 15.02
CA ILE A 348 11.44 -9.93 15.60
C ILE A 348 11.45 -11.41 16.07
N GLY A 349 12.26 -12.29 15.46
CA GLY A 349 12.33 -13.72 15.77
C GLY A 349 12.91 -14.05 17.16
N HIS A 350 13.60 -13.13 17.81
CA HIS A 350 14.16 -13.30 19.16
C HIS A 350 13.19 -12.90 20.28
N GLU A 351 11.96 -12.52 19.96
CA GLU A 351 10.92 -12.08 20.88
C GLU A 351 9.91 -13.22 21.19
N GLN A 352 10.38 -14.42 21.56
CA GLN A 352 9.52 -15.49 22.07
C GLN A 352 9.54 -15.54 23.59
#